data_31399a89ee8db8978bbce9bbf46b08cc
#
_entry.id   31399a89ee8db8978bbce9bbf46b08cc
#
_cell.length_a   1.000
_cell.length_b   1.000
_cell.length_c   1.000
_cell.angle_alpha   90.00
_cell.angle_beta   90.00
_cell.angle_gamma   90.00
#
_symmetry.space_group_name_H-M   'P 1'
#
loop_
_entity.id
_entity.type
_entity.pdbx_description
1 polymer ?
#
loop_
_entity_poly.entity_id
_entity_poly.type
_entity_poly.pdbx_seq_one_letter_code
_entity_poly.pdbx_strand_id
1 'polypeptide(L)'
;MTVIRCITMQKNEATLLEPWILWHGAIFGLSNLTVIDNGSTDPHVKAVQKRYEAQGVQIIRKYRSHRDFLRKGDIFADVIRGWDADNACDFALPMDCDEFLAFFLDRLSVDPSEIRAQFELLKDEQATLITDRLLLNVPDAPGYYRPQSVPRALFRAHTIVGLDRGLHAPQTIYPERCVRTPFVHIHLHNRPDYEEIRRFARQKLSHIAGAIPGEKPKAGQITPQNPQEGYHLRYYFQASREDFLRSYLHTPDIYAPAIAQHFRALGIDPAPLLGDAPAPQFPVHIPQNFLAHRRIEGGSQHEYVLFDPLFYAHENADVVKDAFYGIWPLIHYMDAGWREGRLPNGAGLAPFTLQTATTDR
;
A
#
# COMPACT_ATOMS: atom_id res chain seq x y z
N MET A 1 -13.00 21.26 -10.90
CA MET A 1 -11.96 20.23 -10.74
C MET A 1 -12.09 19.71 -9.32
N THR A 2 -12.24 18.39 -9.16
CA THR A 2 -12.40 17.74 -7.86
C THR A 2 -11.18 17.96 -6.97
N VAL A 3 -11.41 18.46 -5.78
CA VAL A 3 -10.39 18.70 -4.75
C VAL A 3 -10.29 17.46 -3.86
N ILE A 4 -9.11 16.84 -3.82
CA ILE A 4 -8.83 15.65 -3.02
C ILE A 4 -7.75 15.99 -2.02
N ARG A 5 -8.05 15.88 -0.72
CA ARG A 5 -7.06 16.07 0.34
C ARG A 5 -6.56 14.73 0.88
N CYS A 6 -5.25 14.62 1.02
CA CYS A 6 -4.60 13.41 1.55
C CYS A 6 -3.94 13.71 2.89
N ILE A 7 -4.07 12.80 3.86
CA ILE A 7 -3.52 12.93 5.19
C ILE A 7 -2.74 11.69 5.61
N THR A 8 -1.57 11.91 6.19
CA THR A 8 -0.77 10.84 6.81
C THR A 8 -0.29 11.25 8.21
N MET A 9 0.03 10.24 9.04
CA MET A 9 0.75 10.43 10.31
C MET A 9 2.05 9.63 10.27
N GLN A 10 3.17 10.28 10.56
CA GLN A 10 4.47 9.67 10.53
C GLN A 10 5.34 10.05 11.74
N LYS A 11 6.37 9.25 12.01
CA LYS A 11 7.43 9.55 12.97
C LYS A 11 8.76 8.95 12.50
N ASN A 12 9.73 9.81 12.20
CA ASN A 12 11.07 9.41 11.76
C ASN A 12 11.09 8.54 10.47
N GLU A 13 10.13 8.76 9.55
CA GLU A 13 10.06 8.08 8.25
C GLU A 13 11.05 8.73 7.25
N ALA A 14 12.35 8.60 7.53
CA ALA A 14 13.40 9.26 6.77
C ALA A 14 13.44 8.83 5.29
N THR A 15 13.17 7.56 5.02
CA THR A 15 13.20 6.98 3.68
C THR A 15 11.92 7.25 2.88
N LEU A 16 10.77 7.37 3.56
CA LEU A 16 9.46 7.39 2.89
C LEU A 16 8.78 8.75 2.83
N LEU A 17 9.04 9.65 3.76
CA LEU A 17 8.26 10.90 3.87
C LEU A 17 8.36 11.75 2.60
N GLU A 18 9.55 11.93 2.05
CA GLU A 18 9.73 12.71 0.82
C GLU A 18 9.12 12.02 -0.41
N PRO A 19 9.37 10.71 -0.65
CA PRO A 19 8.67 9.95 -1.68
C PRO A 19 7.15 10.04 -1.57
N TRP A 20 6.59 9.92 -0.37
CA TRP A 20 5.15 10.03 -0.13
C TRP A 20 4.60 11.41 -0.53
N ILE A 21 5.30 12.48 -0.16
CA ILE A 21 4.92 13.86 -0.50
C ILE A 21 4.98 14.07 -2.02
N LEU A 22 6.05 13.64 -2.68
CA LEU A 22 6.22 13.82 -4.13
C LEU A 22 5.19 13.03 -4.93
N TRP A 23 4.95 11.77 -4.55
CA TRP A 23 3.97 10.92 -5.20
C TRP A 23 2.55 11.50 -5.12
N HIS A 24 2.08 11.78 -3.93
CA HIS A 24 0.73 12.31 -3.73
C HIS A 24 0.63 13.79 -4.13
N GLY A 25 1.73 14.53 -4.05
CA GLY A 25 1.82 15.89 -4.57
C GLY A 25 1.65 15.97 -6.08
N ALA A 26 2.18 14.99 -6.84
CA ALA A 26 1.96 14.89 -8.27
C ALA A 26 0.49 14.58 -8.62
N ILE A 27 -0.20 13.79 -7.78
CA ILE A 27 -1.61 13.44 -7.99
C ILE A 27 -2.53 14.58 -7.55
N PHE A 28 -2.35 15.13 -6.36
CA PHE A 28 -3.33 16.02 -5.69
C PHE A 28 -2.91 17.48 -5.62
N GLY A 29 -1.63 17.77 -5.80
CA GLY A 29 -1.02 19.07 -5.50
C GLY A 29 -0.53 19.15 -4.05
N LEU A 30 0.63 19.79 -3.82
CA LEU A 30 1.27 19.85 -2.50
C LEU A 30 0.39 20.52 -1.44
N SER A 31 -0.39 21.54 -1.80
CA SER A 31 -1.29 22.26 -0.89
C SER A 31 -2.47 21.41 -0.38
N ASN A 32 -2.73 20.27 -1.00
CA ASN A 32 -3.77 19.34 -0.59
C ASN A 32 -3.24 18.19 0.29
N LEU A 33 -1.95 18.23 0.65
CA LEU A 33 -1.34 17.23 1.51
C LEU A 33 -1.24 17.74 2.95
N THR A 34 -1.57 16.85 3.89
CA THR A 34 -1.40 17.09 5.32
C THR A 34 -0.56 15.98 5.93
N VAL A 35 0.52 16.36 6.60
CA VAL A 35 1.40 15.46 7.33
C VAL A 35 1.31 15.76 8.81
N ILE A 36 0.88 14.79 9.61
CA ILE A 36 0.94 14.85 11.07
C ILE A 36 2.28 14.29 11.51
N ASP A 37 3.09 15.15 12.12
CA ASP A 37 4.35 14.75 12.73
C ASP A 37 4.13 14.25 14.16
N ASN A 38 4.22 12.96 14.38
CA ASN A 38 4.06 12.34 15.68
C ASN A 38 5.34 12.43 16.54
N GLY A 39 5.99 13.59 16.52
CA GLY A 39 7.17 13.88 17.33
C GLY A 39 8.46 13.30 16.78
N SER A 40 8.74 13.51 15.49
CA SER A 40 10.02 13.14 14.88
C SER A 40 11.19 13.86 15.53
N THR A 41 12.28 13.13 15.69
CA THR A 41 13.57 13.58 16.20
C THR A 41 14.65 13.61 15.11
N ASP A 42 14.46 12.85 14.05
CA ASP A 42 15.36 12.74 12.92
C ASP A 42 15.57 14.09 12.21
N PRO A 43 16.81 14.58 12.07
CA PRO A 43 17.10 15.87 11.44
C PRO A 43 16.71 15.92 9.96
N HIS A 44 16.86 14.80 9.22
CA HIS A 44 16.49 14.71 7.81
C HIS A 44 14.97 14.86 7.64
N VAL A 45 14.18 14.13 8.44
CA VAL A 45 12.71 14.25 8.44
C VAL A 45 12.26 15.68 8.72
N LYS A 46 12.88 16.35 9.70
CA LYS A 46 12.59 17.76 10.00
C LYS A 46 12.94 18.70 8.85
N ALA A 47 14.05 18.43 8.15
CA ALA A 47 14.44 19.22 6.98
C ALA A 47 13.46 19.04 5.82
N VAL A 48 13.01 17.79 5.55
CA VAL A 48 11.97 17.47 4.57
C VAL A 48 10.68 18.21 4.92
N GLN A 49 10.19 18.09 6.16
CA GLN A 49 8.98 18.79 6.61
C GLN A 49 9.08 20.31 6.36
N LYS A 50 10.19 20.95 6.78
CA LYS A 50 10.39 22.39 6.60
C LYS A 50 10.38 22.79 5.13
N ARG A 51 11.02 22.00 4.26
CA ARG A 51 11.10 22.26 2.82
C ARG A 51 9.73 22.22 2.17
N TYR A 52 8.91 21.20 2.45
CA TYR A 52 7.62 21.05 1.81
C TYR A 52 6.51 21.89 2.46
N GLU A 53 6.64 22.24 3.74
CA GLU A 53 5.79 23.25 4.40
C GLU A 53 5.90 24.60 3.69
N ALA A 54 7.12 25.01 3.31
CA ALA A 54 7.35 26.21 2.51
C ALA A 54 6.76 26.14 1.08
N GLN A 55 6.42 24.94 0.60
CA GLN A 55 5.79 24.70 -0.68
C GLN A 55 4.28 24.43 -0.58
N GLY A 56 3.70 24.58 0.62
CA GLY A 56 2.26 24.51 0.84
C GLY A 56 1.75 23.21 1.47
N VAL A 57 2.60 22.23 1.75
CA VAL A 57 2.18 21.04 2.52
C VAL A 57 1.84 21.46 3.96
N GLN A 58 0.67 21.08 4.45
CA GLN A 58 0.29 21.34 5.82
C GLN A 58 1.01 20.38 6.78
N ILE A 59 1.80 20.91 7.72
CA ILE A 59 2.48 20.10 8.75
C ILE A 59 1.84 20.35 10.12
N ILE A 60 1.22 19.32 10.68
CA ILE A 60 0.59 19.37 12.02
C ILE A 60 1.53 18.76 13.04
N ARG A 61 1.99 19.56 14.02
CA ARG A 61 2.99 19.15 15.04
C ARG A 61 2.45 19.03 16.46
N LYS A 62 1.14 19.16 16.66
CA LYS A 62 0.53 19.10 18.01
C LYS A 62 0.36 17.69 18.56
N TYR A 63 0.32 16.68 17.71
CA TYR A 63 0.09 15.28 18.07
C TYR A 63 1.40 14.51 18.20
N ARG A 64 2.13 14.68 19.30
CA ARG A 64 3.54 14.25 19.43
C ARG A 64 3.74 13.01 20.30
N SER A 65 2.69 12.52 20.94
CA SER A 65 2.78 11.44 21.91
C SER A 65 2.41 10.10 21.29
N HIS A 66 2.83 9.01 21.95
CA HIS A 66 2.38 7.68 21.60
C HIS A 66 0.85 7.54 21.73
N ARG A 67 0.24 8.20 22.74
CA ARG A 67 -1.22 8.23 22.92
C ARG A 67 -1.91 8.83 21.68
N ASP A 68 -1.32 9.82 21.05
CA ASP A 68 -1.87 10.39 19.82
C ASP A 68 -1.80 9.38 18.67
N PHE A 69 -0.70 8.60 18.57
CA PHE A 69 -0.61 7.53 17.59
C PHE A 69 -1.69 6.45 17.80
N LEU A 70 -2.00 6.09 19.05
CA LEU A 70 -3.09 5.14 19.35
C LEU A 70 -4.46 5.65 18.92
N ARG A 71 -4.62 6.96 18.87
CA ARG A 71 -5.84 7.67 18.45
C ARG A 71 -5.77 8.19 17.01
N LYS A 72 -4.90 7.63 16.17
CA LYS A 72 -4.68 8.09 14.79
C LYS A 72 -6.00 8.21 14.01
N GLY A 73 -6.87 7.22 14.08
CA GLY A 73 -8.16 7.24 13.40
C GLY A 73 -9.06 8.41 13.84
N ASP A 74 -9.19 8.62 15.16
CA ASP A 74 -9.96 9.75 15.70
C ASP A 74 -9.39 11.10 15.24
N ILE A 75 -8.06 11.23 15.29
CA ILE A 75 -7.36 12.47 14.89
C ILE A 75 -7.58 12.75 13.40
N PHE A 76 -7.49 11.72 12.55
CA PHE A 76 -7.77 11.87 11.12
C PHE A 76 -9.22 12.27 10.89
N ALA A 77 -10.17 11.62 11.58
CA ALA A 77 -11.58 11.98 11.49
C ALA A 77 -11.84 13.42 11.92
N ASP A 78 -11.17 13.91 12.98
CA ASP A 78 -11.30 15.31 13.43
C ASP A 78 -10.76 16.29 12.39
N VAL A 79 -9.62 16.00 11.77
CA VAL A 79 -9.04 16.86 10.72
C VAL A 79 -9.95 16.87 9.49
N ILE A 80 -10.46 15.71 9.06
CA ILE A 80 -11.36 15.60 7.92
C ILE A 80 -12.67 16.35 8.17
N ARG A 81 -13.27 16.24 9.37
CA ARG A 81 -14.44 17.04 9.75
C ARG A 81 -14.16 18.54 9.71
N GLY A 82 -12.94 18.96 10.04
CA GLY A 82 -12.53 20.36 9.87
C GLY A 82 -12.54 20.78 8.40
N TRP A 83 -12.03 19.93 7.50
CA TRP A 83 -12.09 20.19 6.05
C TRP A 83 -13.52 20.25 5.52
N ASP A 84 -14.39 19.37 6.04
CA ASP A 84 -15.83 19.36 5.70
C ASP A 84 -16.53 20.65 6.13
N ALA A 85 -16.22 21.16 7.35
CA ALA A 85 -16.79 22.40 7.86
C ALA A 85 -16.38 23.62 7.01
N ASP A 86 -15.17 23.60 6.47
CA ASP A 86 -14.64 24.65 5.60
C ASP A 86 -14.98 24.45 4.12
N ASN A 87 -15.68 23.36 3.75
CA ASN A 87 -15.91 22.91 2.36
C ASN A 87 -14.60 22.84 1.55
N ALA A 88 -13.53 22.34 2.16
CA ALA A 88 -12.17 22.46 1.64
C ALA A 88 -11.78 21.32 0.70
N CYS A 89 -12.61 20.29 0.53
CA CYS A 89 -12.37 19.19 -0.43
C CYS A 89 -13.66 18.47 -0.80
N ASP A 90 -13.62 17.75 -1.92
CA ASP A 90 -14.65 16.80 -2.37
C ASP A 90 -14.39 15.40 -1.81
N PHE A 91 -13.10 15.06 -1.60
CA PHE A 91 -12.67 13.78 -1.05
C PHE A 91 -11.55 13.95 -0.04
N ALA A 92 -11.57 13.10 0.99
CA ALA A 92 -10.51 12.96 1.97
C ALA A 92 -9.94 11.53 1.93
N LEU A 93 -8.61 11.42 1.82
CA LEU A 93 -7.89 10.16 1.71
C LEU A 93 -6.89 10.01 2.87
N PRO A 94 -7.25 9.28 3.92
CA PRO A 94 -6.30 8.88 4.97
C PRO A 94 -5.42 7.74 4.49
N MET A 95 -4.09 7.88 4.63
CA MET A 95 -3.10 6.89 4.21
C MET A 95 -1.98 6.74 5.22
N ASP A 96 -1.37 5.57 5.31
CA ASP A 96 -0.10 5.42 6.01
C ASP A 96 1.06 5.98 5.18
N CYS A 97 2.14 6.40 5.82
CA CYS A 97 3.29 7.03 5.14
C CYS A 97 4.07 6.05 4.23
N ASP A 98 3.82 4.77 4.36
CA ASP A 98 4.38 3.70 3.54
C ASP A 98 3.41 3.20 2.46
N GLU A 99 2.30 3.91 2.23
CA GLU A 99 1.30 3.59 1.21
C GLU A 99 1.28 4.64 0.09
N PHE A 100 1.18 4.18 -1.15
CA PHE A 100 1.18 5.00 -2.36
C PHE A 100 -0.02 4.66 -3.24
N LEU A 101 -0.82 5.65 -3.58
CA LEU A 101 -2.05 5.44 -4.33
C LEU A 101 -1.77 5.14 -5.80
N ALA A 102 -2.44 4.12 -6.32
CA ALA A 102 -2.54 3.77 -7.72
C ALA A 102 -3.98 3.32 -8.03
N PHE A 103 -4.27 2.89 -9.24
CA PHE A 103 -5.51 2.19 -9.52
C PHE A 103 -5.31 1.03 -10.48
N PHE A 104 -6.26 0.11 -10.50
CA PHE A 104 -6.26 -1.05 -11.35
C PHE A 104 -7.65 -1.29 -11.92
N LEU A 105 -7.76 -1.25 -13.24
CA LEU A 105 -8.93 -1.68 -14.01
C LEU A 105 -8.50 -2.73 -15.02
N ASP A 106 -8.13 -2.30 -16.22
CA ASP A 106 -7.55 -3.12 -17.28
C ASP A 106 -6.04 -3.29 -17.14
N ARG A 107 -5.40 -2.38 -16.43
CA ARG A 107 -3.97 -2.38 -16.09
C ARG A 107 -3.74 -1.67 -14.76
N LEU A 108 -2.58 -1.91 -14.17
CA LEU A 108 -2.10 -1.09 -13.06
C LEU A 108 -1.63 0.27 -13.61
N SER A 109 -2.21 1.34 -13.11
CA SER A 109 -1.79 2.69 -13.46
C SER A 109 -1.35 3.48 -12.24
N VAL A 110 -0.24 4.19 -12.41
CA VAL A 110 0.33 5.16 -11.47
C VAL A 110 0.28 6.58 -12.05
N ASP A 111 -0.36 6.77 -13.20
CA ASP A 111 -0.49 8.07 -13.84
C ASP A 111 -1.40 9.00 -13.04
N PRO A 112 -0.90 10.19 -12.61
CA PRO A 112 -1.66 11.12 -11.79
C PRO A 112 -2.99 11.57 -12.41
N SER A 113 -3.04 11.75 -13.73
CA SER A 113 -4.25 12.21 -14.43
C SER A 113 -5.31 11.12 -14.47
N GLU A 114 -4.90 9.88 -14.69
CA GLU A 114 -5.79 8.72 -14.70
C GLU A 114 -6.33 8.43 -13.29
N ILE A 115 -5.49 8.51 -12.25
CA ILE A 115 -5.92 8.38 -10.86
C ILE A 115 -6.97 9.44 -10.52
N ARG A 116 -6.73 10.70 -10.89
CA ARG A 116 -7.69 11.78 -10.65
C ARG A 116 -9.02 11.56 -11.37
N ALA A 117 -9.00 11.02 -12.59
CA ALA A 117 -10.21 10.71 -13.34
C ALA A 117 -11.11 9.71 -12.63
N GLN A 118 -10.55 8.77 -11.86
CA GLN A 118 -11.35 7.83 -11.07
C GLN A 118 -12.12 8.51 -9.94
N PHE A 119 -11.59 9.57 -9.33
CA PHE A 119 -12.32 10.35 -8.33
C PHE A 119 -13.52 11.10 -8.93
N GLU A 120 -13.39 11.62 -10.15
CA GLU A 120 -14.53 12.28 -10.83
C GLU A 120 -15.70 11.31 -11.04
N LEU A 121 -15.43 10.02 -11.33
CA LEU A 121 -16.47 8.99 -11.47
C LEU A 121 -17.18 8.66 -10.14
N LEU A 122 -16.54 8.90 -9.01
CA LEU A 122 -17.08 8.63 -7.67
C LEU A 122 -17.78 9.84 -7.03
N LYS A 123 -17.81 10.98 -7.71
CA LYS A 123 -18.21 12.25 -7.13
C LYS A 123 -19.66 12.25 -6.58
N ASP A 124 -20.57 11.58 -7.27
CA ASP A 124 -21.98 11.54 -6.90
C ASP A 124 -22.36 10.25 -6.15
N GLU A 125 -21.38 9.41 -5.80
CA GLU A 125 -21.63 8.12 -5.16
C GLU A 125 -22.07 8.29 -3.70
N GLN A 126 -23.25 7.77 -3.36
CA GLN A 126 -23.82 7.81 -2.00
C GLN A 126 -23.60 6.48 -1.29
N ALA A 127 -22.36 6.23 -0.88
CA ALA A 127 -21.95 4.99 -0.24
C ALA A 127 -20.70 5.21 0.63
N THR A 128 -20.42 4.27 1.51
CA THR A 128 -19.08 4.10 2.08
C THR A 128 -18.15 3.62 0.99
N LEU A 129 -17.12 4.40 0.70
CA LEU A 129 -16.11 4.05 -0.30
C LEU A 129 -14.94 3.34 0.36
N ILE A 130 -14.55 2.21 -0.19
CA ILE A 130 -13.37 1.49 0.24
C ILE A 130 -12.52 1.06 -0.95
N THR A 131 -11.24 0.90 -0.74
CA THR A 131 -10.40 0.05 -1.56
C THR A 131 -9.93 -1.13 -0.73
N ASP A 132 -9.97 -2.33 -1.28
CA ASP A 132 -9.52 -3.56 -0.63
C ASP A 132 -8.35 -4.22 -1.38
N ARG A 133 -7.75 -3.47 -2.30
CA ARG A 133 -6.59 -3.87 -3.10
C ARG A 133 -5.32 -3.28 -2.53
N LEU A 134 -4.39 -4.13 -2.15
CA LEU A 134 -3.08 -3.74 -1.66
C LEU A 134 -2.00 -4.53 -2.39
N LEU A 135 -0.92 -3.86 -2.76
CA LEU A 135 0.27 -4.43 -3.34
C LEU A 135 1.43 -4.30 -2.36
N LEU A 136 1.67 -5.35 -1.59
CA LEU A 136 2.81 -5.42 -0.66
C LEU A 136 4.10 -5.67 -1.42
N ASN A 137 5.10 -4.81 -1.28
CA ASN A 137 6.39 -5.01 -1.92
C ASN A 137 7.08 -6.28 -1.42
N VAL A 138 7.68 -7.03 -2.34
CA VAL A 138 8.48 -8.21 -2.00
C VAL A 138 9.90 -7.75 -1.65
N PRO A 139 10.45 -8.14 -0.49
CA PRO A 139 11.78 -7.70 -0.08
C PRO A 139 12.86 -8.27 -1.01
N ASP A 140 13.89 -7.47 -1.29
CA ASP A 140 15.01 -7.79 -2.19
C ASP A 140 14.60 -8.22 -3.62
N ALA A 141 13.36 -7.92 -4.04
CA ALA A 141 12.84 -8.23 -5.35
C ALA A 141 12.16 -6.99 -5.98
N PRO A 142 12.94 -6.00 -6.43
CA PRO A 142 12.41 -4.77 -7.02
C PRO A 142 11.44 -5.03 -8.16
N GLY A 143 10.27 -4.38 -8.09
CA GLY A 143 9.23 -4.54 -9.09
C GLY A 143 8.26 -5.70 -8.83
N TYR A 144 8.50 -6.56 -7.83
CA TYR A 144 7.58 -7.60 -7.43
C TYR A 144 6.72 -7.17 -6.24
N TYR A 145 5.43 -7.49 -6.33
CA TYR A 145 4.45 -7.15 -5.33
C TYR A 145 3.50 -8.31 -5.08
N ARG A 146 3.19 -8.55 -3.81
CA ARG A 146 2.19 -9.55 -3.40
C ARG A 146 0.82 -8.88 -3.31
N PRO A 147 -0.15 -9.29 -4.14
CA PRO A 147 -1.52 -8.83 -3.99
C PRO A 147 -2.13 -9.30 -2.68
N GLN A 148 -2.80 -8.39 -2.00
CA GLN A 148 -3.53 -8.67 -0.77
C GLN A 148 -4.87 -7.94 -0.79
N SER A 149 -5.88 -8.52 -0.13
CA SER A 149 -7.16 -7.85 0.10
C SER A 149 -7.15 -7.28 1.52
N VAL A 150 -6.84 -6.00 1.62
CA VAL A 150 -6.80 -5.26 2.89
C VAL A 150 -7.56 -3.96 2.71
N PRO A 151 -8.67 -3.74 3.42
CA PRO A 151 -9.49 -2.54 3.25
C PRO A 151 -8.74 -1.27 3.62
N ARG A 152 -9.03 -0.18 2.89
CA ARG A 152 -8.63 1.19 3.19
C ARG A 152 -9.79 2.13 2.97
N ALA A 153 -9.84 3.16 3.80
CA ALA A 153 -10.89 4.16 3.79
C ALA A 153 -10.65 5.24 2.72
N LEU A 154 -11.73 5.66 2.09
CA LEU A 154 -11.82 6.84 1.25
C LEU A 154 -13.13 7.55 1.59
N PHE A 155 -13.10 8.84 1.89
CA PHE A 155 -14.30 9.60 2.27
C PHE A 155 -14.64 10.64 1.23
N ARG A 156 -15.90 10.70 0.82
CA ARG A 156 -16.46 11.90 0.22
C ARG A 156 -16.65 12.98 1.30
N ALA A 157 -16.66 14.22 0.87
CA ALA A 157 -16.96 15.33 1.77
C ALA A 157 -18.28 15.09 2.54
N HIS A 158 -18.29 15.47 3.81
CA HIS A 158 -19.43 15.38 4.73
C HIS A 158 -19.94 13.95 5.01
N THR A 159 -19.15 12.90 4.73
CA THR A 159 -19.61 11.53 4.96
C THR A 159 -18.97 10.84 6.17
N ILE A 160 -17.84 11.33 6.68
CA ILE A 160 -17.11 10.68 7.77
C ILE A 160 -17.84 10.76 9.11
N VAL A 161 -18.02 9.61 9.75
CA VAL A 161 -18.48 9.46 11.14
C VAL A 161 -17.31 9.07 12.04
N GLY A 162 -16.49 8.11 11.62
CA GLY A 162 -15.34 7.63 12.37
C GLY A 162 -14.38 6.81 11.51
N LEU A 163 -13.22 6.51 12.11
CA LEU A 163 -12.18 5.71 11.46
C LEU A 163 -11.36 4.99 12.52
N ASP A 164 -11.06 3.72 12.30
CA ASP A 164 -10.17 2.95 13.17
C ASP A 164 -8.70 3.38 13.01
N ARG A 165 -7.87 3.01 13.97
CA ARG A 165 -6.42 3.30 13.93
C ARG A 165 -5.72 2.69 12.71
N GLY A 166 -6.18 1.52 12.24
CA GLY A 166 -5.60 0.80 11.11
C GLY A 166 -6.01 1.36 9.75
N LEU A 167 -6.97 2.28 9.71
CA LEU A 167 -7.59 2.82 8.49
C LEU A 167 -8.37 1.76 7.69
N HIS A 168 -8.82 0.68 8.35
CA HIS A 168 -9.46 -0.47 7.72
C HIS A 168 -10.98 -0.45 7.81
N ALA A 169 -11.53 0.21 8.82
CA ALA A 169 -12.95 0.20 9.14
C ALA A 169 -13.53 1.63 9.13
N PRO A 170 -13.79 2.20 7.94
CA PRO A 170 -14.44 3.51 7.84
C PRO A 170 -15.88 3.43 8.34
N GLN A 171 -16.26 4.42 9.14
CA GLN A 171 -17.65 4.65 9.52
C GLN A 171 -18.13 5.91 8.81
N THR A 172 -19.23 5.78 8.06
CA THR A 172 -19.82 6.89 7.30
C THR A 172 -21.31 7.02 7.59
N ILE A 173 -21.90 8.09 7.06
CA ILE A 173 -23.35 8.29 7.10
C ILE A 173 -24.12 7.29 6.21
N TYR A 174 -23.42 6.43 5.45
CA TYR A 174 -24.00 5.39 4.58
C TYR A 174 -23.60 3.98 5.04
N PRO A 175 -23.99 3.53 6.26
CA PRO A 175 -23.51 2.26 6.81
C PRO A 175 -24.01 1.03 6.04
N GLU A 176 -25.15 1.15 5.37
CA GLU A 176 -25.82 0.03 4.67
C GLU A 176 -25.32 -0.16 3.23
N ARG A 177 -24.56 0.79 2.69
CA ARG A 177 -24.10 0.72 1.31
C ARG A 177 -22.58 0.93 1.24
N CYS A 178 -21.89 -0.07 0.71
CA CYS A 178 -20.46 -0.04 0.50
C CYS A 178 -20.14 -0.21 -0.99
N VAL A 179 -19.29 0.67 -1.52
CA VAL A 179 -18.78 0.58 -2.89
C VAL A 179 -17.27 0.39 -2.83
N ARG A 180 -16.82 -0.67 -3.48
CA ARG A 180 -15.39 -0.93 -3.69
C ARG A 180 -14.90 -0.16 -4.89
N THR A 181 -13.86 0.61 -4.66
CA THR A 181 -13.26 1.47 -5.70
C THR A 181 -12.16 0.72 -6.46
N PRO A 182 -11.79 1.15 -7.67
CA PRO A 182 -10.68 0.55 -8.42
C PRO A 182 -9.30 0.95 -7.90
N PHE A 183 -9.21 1.75 -6.84
CA PHE A 183 -7.92 2.16 -6.29
C PHE A 183 -7.14 1.00 -5.69
N VAL A 184 -5.83 1.14 -5.68
CA VAL A 184 -4.85 0.19 -5.15
C VAL A 184 -3.88 0.95 -4.27
N HIS A 185 -3.57 0.42 -3.09
CA HIS A 185 -2.48 0.93 -2.25
C HIS A 185 -1.22 0.10 -2.49
N ILE A 186 -0.17 0.73 -2.99
CA ILE A 186 1.16 0.14 -3.05
C ILE A 186 1.75 0.31 -1.65
N HIS A 187 1.99 -0.79 -0.94
CA HIS A 187 2.43 -0.76 0.45
C HIS A 187 3.90 -1.14 0.56
N LEU A 188 4.76 -0.15 0.77
CA LEU A 188 6.20 -0.32 0.92
C LEU A 188 6.58 -0.64 2.37
N HIS A 189 5.93 -1.65 2.95
CA HIS A 189 6.18 -2.09 4.31
C HIS A 189 7.55 -2.76 4.48
N ASN A 190 7.95 -3.54 3.48
CA ASN A 190 9.23 -4.25 3.50
C ASN A 190 10.36 -3.32 3.05
N ARG A 191 11.24 -2.98 3.98
CA ARG A 191 12.43 -2.18 3.67
C ARG A 191 13.56 -3.10 3.19
N PRO A 192 14.42 -2.64 2.26
CA PRO A 192 15.64 -3.36 1.89
C PRO A 192 16.56 -3.60 3.08
N ASP A 193 16.65 -2.64 4.00
CA ASP A 193 17.35 -2.81 5.27
C ASP A 193 16.44 -3.48 6.32
N TYR A 194 16.75 -4.74 6.65
CA TYR A 194 16.01 -5.51 7.66
C TYR A 194 16.09 -4.89 9.06
N GLU A 195 17.19 -4.24 9.41
CA GLU A 195 17.32 -3.56 10.70
C GLU A 195 16.43 -2.31 10.77
N GLU A 196 16.16 -1.67 9.65
CA GLU A 196 15.16 -0.59 9.59
C GLU A 196 13.76 -1.13 9.93
N ILE A 197 13.35 -2.26 9.36
CA ILE A 197 12.07 -2.92 9.70
C ILE A 197 12.02 -3.22 11.19
N ARG A 198 13.09 -3.79 11.76
CA ARG A 198 13.19 -4.09 13.20
C ARG A 198 13.11 -2.83 14.06
N ARG A 199 13.75 -1.75 13.63
CA ARG A 199 13.70 -0.45 14.32
C ARG A 199 12.27 0.08 14.38
N PHE A 200 11.52 0.03 13.27
CA PHE A 200 10.12 0.43 13.25
C PHE A 200 9.22 -0.48 14.08
N ALA A 201 9.41 -1.79 13.97
CA ALA A 201 8.69 -2.73 14.81
C ALA A 201 8.93 -2.45 16.30
N ARG A 202 10.18 -2.16 16.69
CA ARG A 202 10.54 -1.76 18.06
C ARG A 202 9.85 -0.45 18.45
N GLN A 203 9.87 0.56 17.59
CA GLN A 203 9.19 1.84 17.85
C GLN A 203 7.69 1.64 18.09
N LYS A 204 7.02 0.81 17.28
CA LYS A 204 5.60 0.51 17.41
C LYS A 204 5.27 -0.34 18.65
N LEU A 205 6.14 -1.25 19.06
CA LEU A 205 5.90 -2.19 20.17
C LEU A 205 6.44 -1.73 21.53
N SER A 206 7.35 -0.76 21.56
CA SER A 206 8.08 -0.37 22.79
C SER A 206 7.21 0.07 23.96
N HIS A 207 5.97 0.45 23.71
CA HIS A 207 5.02 0.90 24.71
C HIS A 207 4.07 -0.21 25.20
N ILE A 208 4.15 -1.41 24.60
CA ILE A 208 3.33 -2.56 24.96
C ILE A 208 4.16 -3.49 25.85
N ALA A 209 3.67 -3.75 27.04
CA ALA A 209 4.37 -4.62 28.01
C ALA A 209 4.52 -6.05 27.44
N GLY A 210 5.75 -6.56 27.42
CA GLY A 210 6.06 -7.90 26.92
C GLY A 210 5.89 -8.12 25.42
N ALA A 211 5.70 -7.05 24.62
CA ALA A 211 5.53 -7.19 23.19
C ALA A 211 6.84 -7.49 22.44
N ILE A 212 7.98 -7.02 22.94
CA ILE A 212 9.28 -7.28 22.33
C ILE A 212 9.89 -8.53 23.00
N PRO A 213 10.17 -9.59 22.24
CA PRO A 213 10.76 -10.80 22.78
C PRO A 213 12.09 -10.53 23.51
N GLY A 214 12.26 -11.11 24.71
CA GLY A 214 13.47 -10.95 25.52
C GLY A 214 13.57 -9.64 26.30
N GLU A 215 12.69 -8.66 26.10
CA GLU A 215 12.65 -7.44 26.91
C GLU A 215 11.70 -7.59 28.11
N LYS A 216 12.18 -7.19 29.29
CA LYS A 216 11.31 -7.12 30.48
C LYS A 216 10.34 -5.95 30.37
N PRO A 217 9.09 -6.09 30.85
CA PRO A 217 8.16 -4.98 30.95
C PRO A 217 8.78 -3.81 31.72
N LYS A 218 8.52 -2.59 31.24
CA LYS A 218 9.02 -1.34 31.82
C LYS A 218 7.86 -0.53 32.40
N ALA A 219 8.15 0.29 33.39
CA ALA A 219 7.15 1.20 33.95
C ALA A 219 6.59 2.13 32.83
N GLY A 220 5.27 2.34 32.86
CA GLY A 220 4.57 3.17 31.86
C GLY A 220 4.18 2.48 30.56
N GLN A 221 4.51 1.20 30.39
CA GLN A 221 3.98 0.41 29.28
C GLN A 221 2.53 -0.01 29.55
N ILE A 222 1.74 -0.10 28.48
CA ILE A 222 0.36 -0.56 28.56
C ILE A 222 0.30 -2.09 28.44
N THR A 223 -0.64 -2.70 29.15
CA THR A 223 -1.02 -4.10 28.90
C THR A 223 -1.98 -4.12 27.71
N PRO A 224 -1.70 -4.89 26.65
CA PRO A 224 -2.56 -4.93 25.49
C PRO A 224 -3.93 -5.52 25.86
N GLN A 225 -5.00 -4.84 25.45
CA GLN A 225 -6.37 -5.37 25.60
C GLN A 225 -6.61 -6.57 24.64
N ASN A 226 -5.94 -6.55 23.48
CA ASN A 226 -5.92 -7.65 22.54
C ASN A 226 -4.53 -8.31 22.56
N PRO A 227 -4.39 -9.60 22.97
CA PRO A 227 -3.12 -10.32 22.95
C PRO A 227 -2.44 -10.40 21.59
N GLN A 228 -3.20 -10.23 20.50
CA GLN A 228 -2.68 -10.23 19.14
C GLN A 228 -2.23 -8.85 18.67
N GLU A 229 -2.38 -7.80 19.48
CA GLU A 229 -1.94 -6.45 19.09
C GLU A 229 -0.45 -6.43 18.76
N GLY A 230 -0.12 -6.05 17.53
CA GLY A 230 1.24 -6.02 17.02
C GLY A 230 1.90 -7.41 16.86
N TYR A 231 1.13 -8.50 16.90
CA TYR A 231 1.67 -9.86 16.79
C TYR A 231 2.55 -10.05 15.55
N HIS A 232 2.10 -9.55 14.38
CA HIS A 232 2.86 -9.62 13.13
C HIS A 232 4.22 -8.90 13.20
N LEU A 233 4.36 -7.88 14.05
CA LEU A 233 5.61 -7.15 14.22
C LEU A 233 6.63 -7.93 15.09
N ARG A 234 6.17 -8.87 15.94
CA ARG A 234 7.04 -9.71 16.77
C ARG A 234 7.89 -10.65 15.93
N TYR A 235 7.38 -11.04 14.76
CA TYR A 235 8.09 -11.89 13.82
C TYR A 235 9.48 -11.33 13.49
N TYR A 236 9.62 -10.01 13.29
CA TYR A 236 10.90 -9.38 12.96
C TYR A 236 11.97 -9.46 14.05
N PHE A 237 11.61 -9.84 15.29
CA PHE A 237 12.57 -10.08 16.37
C PHE A 237 12.92 -11.57 16.53
N GLN A 238 12.11 -12.45 15.96
CA GLN A 238 12.27 -13.90 16.08
C GLN A 238 12.94 -14.50 14.84
N ALA A 239 12.66 -13.95 13.66
CA ALA A 239 13.22 -14.41 12.41
C ALA A 239 14.56 -13.74 12.09
N SER A 240 15.46 -14.48 11.47
CA SER A 240 16.62 -13.90 10.80
C SER A 240 16.21 -13.17 9.51
N ARG A 241 17.09 -12.33 8.95
CA ARG A 241 16.87 -11.75 7.62
C ARG A 241 16.65 -12.84 6.56
N GLU A 242 17.41 -13.90 6.62
CA GLU A 242 17.30 -15.02 5.68
C GLU A 242 15.93 -15.72 5.79
N ASP A 243 15.44 -16.00 7.00
CA ASP A 243 14.09 -16.57 7.20
C ASP A 243 13.00 -15.64 6.70
N PHE A 244 13.15 -14.34 6.93
CA PHE A 244 12.25 -13.32 6.41
C PHE A 244 12.19 -13.35 4.89
N LEU A 245 13.33 -13.31 4.20
CA LEU A 245 13.38 -13.39 2.73
C LEU A 245 12.82 -14.70 2.22
N ARG A 246 13.17 -15.83 2.88
CA ARG A 246 12.67 -17.16 2.52
C ARG A 246 11.13 -17.25 2.58
N SER A 247 10.49 -16.52 3.49
CA SER A 247 9.02 -16.50 3.60
C SER A 247 8.32 -15.92 2.36
N TYR A 248 9.05 -15.24 1.49
CA TYR A 248 8.55 -14.70 0.22
C TYR A 248 8.86 -15.56 -1.00
N LEU A 249 9.71 -16.60 -0.90
CA LEU A 249 10.10 -17.41 -2.04
C LEU A 249 8.95 -18.26 -2.62
N HIS A 250 7.97 -18.59 -1.81
CA HIS A 250 6.86 -19.48 -2.18
C HIS A 250 5.51 -18.77 -2.25
N THR A 251 5.50 -17.50 -2.61
CA THR A 251 4.26 -16.74 -2.73
C THR A 251 4.05 -16.27 -4.16
N PRO A 252 2.80 -16.30 -4.63
CA PRO A 252 2.48 -15.69 -5.91
C PRO A 252 2.63 -14.17 -5.83
N ASP A 253 3.35 -13.59 -6.78
CA ASP A 253 3.60 -12.16 -6.86
C ASP A 253 3.33 -11.66 -8.28
N ILE A 254 3.06 -10.37 -8.43
CA ILE A 254 3.00 -9.70 -9.73
C ILE A 254 4.24 -8.85 -9.96
N TYR A 255 4.65 -8.76 -11.23
CA TYR A 255 5.71 -7.83 -11.64
C TYR A 255 5.10 -6.55 -12.18
N ALA A 256 5.36 -5.41 -11.52
CA ALA A 256 4.81 -4.11 -11.83
C ALA A 256 5.93 -3.03 -11.89
N PRO A 257 6.71 -3.01 -12.98
CA PRO A 257 7.85 -2.09 -13.12
C PRO A 257 7.45 -0.62 -13.18
N ALA A 258 6.20 -0.32 -13.54
CA ALA A 258 5.66 1.04 -13.61
C ALA A 258 5.83 1.81 -12.30
N ILE A 259 5.80 1.12 -11.15
CA ILE A 259 5.95 1.75 -9.82
C ILE A 259 7.36 2.33 -9.67
N ALA A 260 8.40 1.53 -9.93
CA ALA A 260 9.79 2.02 -9.85
C ALA A 260 10.08 3.10 -10.91
N GLN A 261 9.49 2.97 -12.11
CA GLN A 261 9.62 3.97 -13.17
C GLN A 261 9.00 5.31 -12.76
N HIS A 262 7.84 5.27 -12.07
CA HIS A 262 7.18 6.48 -11.60
C HIS A 262 8.00 7.18 -10.50
N PHE A 263 8.61 6.44 -9.56
CA PHE A 263 9.54 7.04 -8.59
C PHE A 263 10.68 7.78 -9.29
N ARG A 264 11.30 7.15 -10.30
CA ARG A 264 12.37 7.82 -11.09
C ARG A 264 11.87 9.07 -11.82
N ALA A 265 10.67 9.02 -12.38
CA ALA A 265 10.05 10.19 -13.04
C ALA A 265 9.80 11.36 -12.06
N LEU A 266 9.58 11.07 -10.79
CA LEU A 266 9.48 12.06 -9.71
C LEU A 266 10.85 12.51 -9.16
N GLY A 267 11.96 12.04 -9.74
CA GLY A 267 13.31 12.35 -9.26
C GLY A 267 13.74 11.55 -8.02
N ILE A 268 13.05 10.46 -7.70
CA ILE A 268 13.32 9.62 -6.54
C ILE A 268 14.11 8.39 -7.00
N ASP A 269 15.25 8.11 -6.34
CA ASP A 269 15.90 6.82 -6.48
C ASP A 269 15.06 5.74 -5.80
N PRO A 270 14.59 4.71 -6.52
CA PRO A 270 13.79 3.66 -5.92
C PRO A 270 14.61 2.63 -5.11
N ALA A 271 15.93 2.59 -5.23
CA ALA A 271 16.75 1.58 -4.57
C ALA A 271 16.63 1.58 -3.03
N PRO A 272 16.60 2.73 -2.33
CA PRO A 272 16.36 2.75 -0.89
C PRO A 272 14.96 2.27 -0.48
N LEU A 273 13.99 2.27 -1.41
CA LEU A 273 12.61 1.89 -1.16
C LEU A 273 12.32 0.43 -1.50
N LEU A 274 12.91 -0.06 -2.60
CA LEU A 274 12.56 -1.32 -3.22
C LEU A 274 13.71 -2.34 -3.25
N GLY A 275 14.96 -1.89 -2.98
CA GLY A 275 16.17 -2.66 -3.22
C GLY A 275 16.78 -2.35 -4.59
N ASP A 276 17.99 -2.85 -4.81
CA ASP A 276 18.83 -2.58 -6.00
C ASP A 276 19.09 -3.82 -6.87
N ALA A 277 18.44 -4.94 -6.57
CA ALA A 277 18.56 -6.12 -7.39
C ALA A 277 18.17 -5.84 -8.85
N PRO A 278 18.84 -6.44 -9.84
CA PRO A 278 18.54 -6.21 -11.24
C PRO A 278 17.11 -6.64 -11.59
N ALA A 279 16.45 -5.83 -12.42
CA ALA A 279 15.12 -6.18 -12.92
C ALA A 279 15.19 -7.50 -13.72
N PRO A 280 14.16 -8.35 -13.62
CA PRO A 280 14.10 -9.58 -14.40
C PRO A 280 14.02 -9.24 -15.90
N GLN A 281 14.66 -10.08 -16.70
CA GLN A 281 14.53 -10.03 -18.15
C GLN A 281 13.52 -11.09 -18.59
N PHE A 282 12.42 -10.66 -19.16
CA PHE A 282 11.40 -11.57 -19.70
C PHE A 282 11.73 -11.95 -21.14
N PRO A 283 11.56 -13.23 -21.53
CA PRO A 283 11.85 -13.69 -22.88
C PRO A 283 10.84 -13.20 -23.92
N VAL A 284 9.74 -12.62 -23.48
CA VAL A 284 8.67 -12.08 -24.33
C VAL A 284 8.36 -10.63 -23.95
N HIS A 285 7.88 -9.85 -24.90
CA HIS A 285 7.35 -8.53 -24.62
C HIS A 285 6.05 -8.66 -23.82
N ILE A 286 5.96 -7.96 -22.70
CA ILE A 286 4.74 -7.90 -21.88
C ILE A 286 3.86 -6.77 -22.41
N PRO A 287 2.65 -7.05 -22.93
CA PRO A 287 1.70 -6.01 -23.33
C PRO A 287 1.38 -5.06 -22.17
N GLN A 288 1.09 -3.81 -22.48
CA GLN A 288 0.93 -2.74 -21.47
C GLN A 288 -0.17 -3.03 -20.44
N ASN A 289 -1.24 -3.72 -20.85
CA ASN A 289 -2.38 -4.08 -19.99
C ASN A 289 -2.24 -5.47 -19.33
N PHE A 290 -1.15 -6.20 -19.62
CA PHE A 290 -0.90 -7.50 -19.01
C PHE A 290 -0.05 -7.35 -17.75
N LEU A 291 -0.24 -8.30 -16.83
CA LEU A 291 0.63 -8.46 -15.67
C LEU A 291 1.42 -9.75 -15.79
N ALA A 292 2.72 -9.67 -15.50
CA ALA A 292 3.51 -10.88 -15.31
C ALA A 292 3.27 -11.37 -13.88
N HIS A 293 2.68 -12.55 -13.77
CA HIS A 293 2.37 -13.17 -12.49
C HIS A 293 3.30 -14.36 -12.27
N ARG A 294 3.98 -14.39 -11.11
CA ARG A 294 4.81 -15.51 -10.69
C ARG A 294 3.94 -16.56 -9.98
N ARG A 295 3.77 -17.71 -10.60
CA ARG A 295 3.11 -18.87 -10.01
C ARG A 295 4.15 -19.83 -9.46
N ILE A 296 3.81 -20.54 -8.40
CA ILE A 296 4.68 -21.52 -7.78
C ILE A 296 4.04 -22.90 -7.90
N GLU A 297 4.73 -23.79 -8.62
CA GLU A 297 4.38 -25.21 -8.70
C GLU A 297 5.50 -26.05 -8.09
N GLY A 298 5.11 -27.10 -7.34
CA GLY A 298 6.02 -28.15 -6.91
C GLY A 298 7.23 -27.75 -6.07
N GLY A 299 7.22 -26.57 -5.45
CA GLY A 299 8.17 -26.19 -4.40
C GLY A 299 9.54 -25.64 -4.84
N SER A 300 9.90 -25.66 -6.13
CA SER A 300 11.23 -25.20 -6.57
C SER A 300 11.29 -24.49 -7.93
N GLN A 301 10.26 -24.54 -8.75
CA GLN A 301 10.25 -23.85 -10.04
C GLN A 301 9.23 -22.70 -10.04
N HIS A 302 9.70 -21.51 -10.39
CA HIS A 302 8.86 -20.34 -10.57
C HIS A 302 8.39 -20.28 -12.03
N GLU A 303 7.09 -20.40 -12.23
CA GLU A 303 6.47 -20.23 -13.52
C GLU A 303 5.86 -18.84 -13.61
N TYR A 304 6.12 -18.13 -14.70
CA TYR A 304 5.56 -16.83 -14.99
C TYR A 304 4.40 -16.98 -15.96
N VAL A 305 3.30 -16.36 -15.61
CA VAL A 305 2.08 -16.33 -16.39
C VAL A 305 1.77 -14.88 -16.76
N LEU A 306 1.50 -14.62 -18.03
CA LEU A 306 1.02 -13.32 -18.47
C LEU A 306 -0.50 -13.27 -18.33
N PHE A 307 -0.99 -12.40 -17.47
CA PHE A 307 -2.40 -12.27 -17.14
C PHE A 307 -2.99 -11.03 -17.83
N ASP A 308 -4.05 -11.25 -18.61
CA ASP A 308 -4.87 -10.20 -19.21
C ASP A 308 -6.16 -10.04 -18.38
N PRO A 309 -6.30 -8.97 -17.61
CA PRO A 309 -7.47 -8.80 -16.74
C PRO A 309 -8.78 -8.61 -17.50
N LEU A 310 -8.75 -8.00 -18.69
CA LEU A 310 -9.95 -7.81 -19.49
C LEU A 310 -10.43 -9.12 -20.11
N PHE A 311 -9.52 -9.87 -20.70
CA PHE A 311 -9.82 -11.20 -21.24
C PHE A 311 -10.38 -12.10 -20.14
N TYR A 312 -9.70 -12.17 -18.99
CA TYR A 312 -10.11 -13.04 -17.92
C TYR A 312 -11.48 -12.67 -17.34
N ALA A 313 -11.76 -11.39 -17.17
CA ALA A 313 -13.08 -10.92 -16.75
C ALA A 313 -14.18 -11.24 -17.77
N HIS A 314 -13.87 -11.12 -19.06
CA HIS A 314 -14.82 -11.45 -20.14
C HIS A 314 -15.15 -12.93 -20.17
N GLU A 315 -14.15 -13.80 -20.11
CA GLU A 315 -14.33 -15.26 -20.18
C GLU A 315 -14.91 -15.87 -18.89
N ASN A 316 -14.81 -15.18 -17.75
CA ASN A 316 -15.17 -15.72 -16.45
C ASN A 316 -16.23 -14.84 -15.75
N ALA A 317 -17.44 -14.78 -16.34
CA ALA A 317 -18.54 -13.96 -15.84
C ALA A 317 -19.01 -14.33 -14.41
N ASP A 318 -18.76 -15.55 -13.97
CA ASP A 318 -18.99 -16.01 -12.59
C ASP A 318 -18.06 -15.30 -11.62
N VAL A 319 -16.77 -15.14 -11.98
CA VAL A 319 -15.77 -14.43 -11.18
C VAL A 319 -16.12 -12.94 -11.06
N VAL A 320 -16.55 -12.31 -12.16
CA VAL A 320 -16.92 -10.89 -12.15
C VAL A 320 -18.14 -10.60 -11.25
N LYS A 321 -19.05 -11.57 -11.13
CA LYS A 321 -20.24 -11.47 -10.27
C LYS A 321 -19.94 -11.75 -8.80
N ASP A 322 -18.80 -12.34 -8.50
CA ASP A 322 -18.39 -12.62 -7.13
C ASP A 322 -18.06 -11.32 -6.38
N ALA A 323 -18.58 -11.19 -5.17
CA ALA A 323 -18.41 -9.98 -4.38
C ALA A 323 -16.95 -9.72 -3.95
N PHE A 324 -16.12 -10.76 -3.88
CA PHE A 324 -14.71 -10.67 -3.48
C PHE A 324 -13.78 -10.60 -4.70
N TYR A 325 -13.94 -11.52 -5.65
CA TYR A 325 -13.03 -11.62 -6.80
C TYR A 325 -13.39 -10.69 -7.97
N GLY A 326 -14.66 -10.24 -8.06
CA GLY A 326 -15.13 -9.48 -9.22
C GLY A 326 -14.42 -8.15 -9.45
N ILE A 327 -13.86 -7.55 -8.38
CA ILE A 327 -13.13 -6.29 -8.48
C ILE A 327 -11.69 -6.51 -8.94
N TRP A 328 -11.11 -7.64 -8.57
CA TRP A 328 -9.76 -7.99 -8.97
C TRP A 328 -9.65 -9.46 -9.41
N PRO A 329 -10.07 -9.79 -10.63
CA PRO A 329 -10.06 -11.16 -11.14
C PRO A 329 -8.71 -11.87 -11.11
N LEU A 330 -7.60 -11.11 -11.10
CA LEU A 330 -6.25 -11.65 -10.88
C LEU A 330 -6.16 -12.44 -9.57
N ILE A 331 -6.76 -11.96 -8.49
CA ILE A 331 -6.73 -12.66 -7.19
C ILE A 331 -7.42 -14.02 -7.33
N HIS A 332 -8.58 -14.09 -8.02
CA HIS A 332 -9.22 -15.37 -8.30
C HIS A 332 -8.30 -16.31 -9.09
N TYR A 333 -7.65 -15.80 -10.15
CA TYR A 333 -6.73 -16.61 -10.94
C TYR A 333 -5.58 -17.16 -10.08
N MET A 334 -5.01 -16.33 -9.22
CA MET A 334 -3.91 -16.70 -8.31
C MET A 334 -4.33 -17.74 -7.26
N ASP A 335 -5.55 -17.61 -6.73
CA ASP A 335 -6.05 -18.48 -5.66
C ASP A 335 -6.60 -19.81 -6.18
N ALA A 336 -7.32 -19.81 -7.31
CA ALA A 336 -8.09 -20.95 -7.79
C ALA A 336 -8.04 -21.16 -9.31
N GLY A 337 -8.19 -20.11 -10.11
CA GLY A 337 -8.46 -20.20 -11.54
C GLY A 337 -7.45 -21.01 -12.35
N TRP A 338 -6.18 -20.92 -11.99
CA TRP A 338 -5.15 -21.72 -12.65
C TRP A 338 -5.28 -23.23 -12.38
N ARG A 339 -5.77 -23.64 -11.19
CA ARG A 339 -6.06 -25.05 -10.85
C ARG A 339 -7.33 -25.54 -11.54
N GLU A 340 -8.25 -24.62 -11.79
CA GLU A 340 -9.49 -24.87 -12.52
C GLU A 340 -9.27 -24.94 -14.04
N GLY A 341 -8.04 -24.71 -14.51
CA GLY A 341 -7.69 -24.71 -15.93
C GLY A 341 -8.20 -23.48 -16.70
N ARG A 342 -8.55 -22.38 -16.01
CA ARG A 342 -8.97 -21.14 -16.68
C ARG A 342 -7.80 -20.49 -17.39
N LEU A 343 -8.03 -19.94 -18.58
CA LEU A 343 -7.00 -19.29 -19.37
C LEU A 343 -6.69 -17.90 -18.83
N PRO A 344 -5.42 -17.54 -18.60
CA PRO A 344 -5.04 -16.24 -18.07
C PRO A 344 -5.05 -15.12 -19.13
N ASN A 345 -4.99 -15.48 -20.42
CA ASN A 345 -4.99 -14.54 -21.55
C ASN A 345 -5.52 -15.18 -22.82
N GLY A 346 -6.01 -14.35 -23.73
CA GLY A 346 -6.51 -14.79 -25.06
C GLY A 346 -5.44 -14.76 -26.16
N ALA A 347 -4.22 -14.33 -25.85
CA ALA A 347 -3.15 -14.19 -26.85
C ALA A 347 -2.38 -15.51 -27.09
N GLY A 348 -2.75 -16.61 -26.43
CA GLY A 348 -2.05 -17.88 -26.52
C GLY A 348 -0.63 -17.87 -25.93
N LEU A 349 -0.34 -16.91 -25.06
CA LEU A 349 0.96 -16.80 -24.41
C LEU A 349 1.07 -17.88 -23.33
N ALA A 350 1.91 -18.86 -23.57
CA ALA A 350 2.17 -19.96 -22.65
C ALA A 350 2.96 -19.46 -21.42
N PRO A 351 2.77 -20.10 -20.26
CA PRO A 351 3.64 -19.90 -19.11
C PRO A 351 5.10 -20.19 -19.44
N PHE A 352 6.02 -19.52 -18.79
CA PHE A 352 7.46 -19.68 -18.99
C PHE A 352 8.24 -19.57 -17.67
N THR A 353 9.41 -20.18 -17.63
CA THR A 353 10.33 -20.08 -16.50
C THR A 353 11.45 -19.11 -16.84
N LEU A 354 11.74 -18.17 -15.96
CA LEU A 354 12.93 -17.34 -16.09
C LEU A 354 14.15 -18.21 -15.77
N GLN A 355 15.09 -18.27 -16.70
CA GLN A 355 16.41 -18.80 -16.38
C GLN A 355 17.08 -17.79 -15.42
N THR A 356 17.26 -18.19 -14.17
CA THR A 356 18.17 -17.46 -13.28
C THR A 356 19.54 -17.55 -13.91
N ALA A 357 20.15 -16.40 -14.23
CA ALA A 357 21.56 -16.38 -14.56
C ALA A 357 22.29 -17.04 -13.37
N THR A 358 22.81 -18.22 -13.57
CA THR A 358 23.72 -18.84 -12.61
C THR A 358 24.92 -17.91 -12.52
N THR A 359 24.97 -17.12 -11.46
CA THR A 359 26.22 -16.50 -11.04
C THR A 359 27.07 -17.63 -10.50
N ASP A 360 27.85 -18.26 -11.38
CA ASP A 360 29.02 -18.99 -10.97
C ASP A 360 29.93 -18.01 -10.22
N ARG A 361 29.93 -18.10 -8.90
CA ARG A 361 30.96 -17.55 -8.02
C ARG A 361 31.35 -18.59 -7.00
#